data_d7edbc1216f6e71b37536df3ba56e001
#
_entry.id   d7edbc1216f6e71b37536df3ba56e001
#
_cell.length_a   1.000
_cell.length_b   1.000
_cell.length_c   1.000
_cell.angle_alpha   90.00
_cell.angle_beta   90.00
_cell.angle_gamma   90.00
#
_symmetry.space_group_name_H-M   'P 1'
#
loop_
_entity.id
_entity.type
_entity.pdbx_description
1 polymer ?
#
loop_
_entity_poly.entity_id
_entity_poly.type
_entity_poly.pdbx_seq_one_letter_code
_entity_poly.pdbx_strand_id
1 'polypeptide(L)'
;MRKTICIILTGLSLTLTGSLAAAEEKKPAGPPPMLVTTTAIVSGTSKPTAPFVGTLYFARTAEVASEVDGIVRQVYVDDGQSVKIGDRLVHLDDDLLATEIAGTKAVYEQNQIELAQAQRDYERISVLHQQESIATSEYEAYGTKANRLQKQSAVLKTRLDRGLLEQKKKTVRAPFDGIIIENLVEAGEWVEAGGIVATLADNRNFEVRVDVPADIIPNLISDQDVMINIAEQTLPGHFTSIIPRGDVATRTFTAKFKLKGNAALVEGMQARIDLPVAVASESLLVPRDAVIKNRGEDVVFIFNNGEAQMVAVEIAGHSGALVGIISDEIQENQSVIVKGNERIRDGQSVRTE
;
A
#
# COMPACT_ATOMS: atom_id res chain seq x y z
N MET A 1 16.10 25.91 -100.69
CA MET A 1 17.28 26.27 -101.42
C MET A 1 18.46 25.37 -100.91
N ARG A 2 18.96 24.55 -101.80
CA ARG A 2 20.39 24.17 -102.03
C ARG A 2 21.05 23.48 -100.83
N LYS A 3 21.74 22.35 -100.87
CA LYS A 3 22.16 21.39 -101.89
C LYS A 3 22.91 20.31 -101.14
N THR A 4 22.53 19.03 -101.25
CA THR A 4 23.36 17.93 -101.79
C THR A 4 24.85 18.06 -101.64
N ILE A 5 25.52 17.03 -101.07
CA ILE A 5 26.59 16.30 -101.65
C ILE A 5 26.80 14.97 -100.94
N CYS A 6 26.78 13.89 -101.74
CA CYS A 6 27.12 12.51 -101.52
C CYS A 6 28.67 12.34 -101.68
N ILE A 7 29.31 11.55 -100.85
CA ILE A 7 30.55 10.86 -101.27
C ILE A 7 30.56 9.45 -100.64
N ILE A 8 30.60 8.50 -101.52
CA ILE A 8 30.83 7.05 -101.29
C ILE A 8 32.35 6.84 -101.20
N LEU A 9 32.81 6.02 -100.26
CA LEU A 9 34.00 5.20 -100.52
C LEU A 9 33.95 3.90 -99.69
N THR A 10 34.17 2.88 -100.45
CA THR A 10 34.25 1.44 -100.20
C THR A 10 35.42 1.01 -99.38
N GLY A 11 35.25 -0.07 -98.57
CA GLY A 11 36.22 -1.11 -98.53
C GLY A 11 36.76 -1.51 -97.17
N LEU A 12 36.55 -2.69 -96.85
CA LEU A 12 37.40 -3.76 -96.35
C LEU A 12 36.94 -4.45 -95.06
N SER A 13 36.41 -5.62 -95.26
CA SER A 13 36.08 -6.62 -94.27
C SER A 13 37.27 -7.15 -93.48
N LEU A 14 37.22 -7.15 -92.14
CA LEU A 14 38.11 -8.05 -91.38
C LEU A 14 37.25 -8.66 -90.24
N THR A 15 37.02 -9.93 -90.37
CA THR A 15 36.31 -10.77 -89.38
C THR A 15 37.25 -11.03 -88.20
N LEU A 16 36.86 -10.56 -86.98
CA LEU A 16 37.48 -10.99 -85.73
C LEU A 16 36.41 -11.55 -84.81
N THR A 17 36.39 -12.88 -84.70
CA THR A 17 35.52 -13.62 -83.73
C THR A 17 36.08 -13.38 -82.36
N GLY A 18 35.43 -12.44 -81.58
CA GLY A 18 35.66 -12.25 -80.16
C GLY A 18 34.51 -12.83 -79.36
N SER A 19 34.79 -13.83 -78.55
CA SER A 19 33.91 -14.49 -77.60
C SER A 19 33.43 -13.45 -76.58
N LEU A 20 32.13 -13.15 -76.57
CA LEU A 20 31.49 -12.38 -75.51
C LEU A 20 31.29 -13.29 -74.32
N ALA A 21 32.18 -13.23 -73.31
CA ALA A 21 31.90 -13.73 -71.96
C ALA A 21 30.89 -12.85 -71.35
N ALA A 22 29.66 -13.36 -71.10
CA ALA A 22 28.65 -12.71 -70.32
C ALA A 22 29.18 -12.50 -68.89
N ALA A 23 29.47 -11.28 -68.49
CA ALA A 23 29.71 -10.92 -67.13
C ALA A 23 28.34 -10.98 -66.43
N GLU A 24 28.15 -11.97 -65.58
CA GLU A 24 27.06 -11.98 -64.58
C GLU A 24 27.22 -10.74 -63.68
N GLU A 25 26.32 -9.76 -63.82
CA GLU A 25 26.21 -8.65 -62.87
C GLU A 25 25.88 -9.24 -61.50
N LYS A 26 26.89 -9.38 -60.62
CA LYS A 26 26.63 -9.58 -59.19
C LYS A 26 25.84 -8.41 -58.68
N LYS A 27 24.55 -8.65 -58.39
CA LYS A 27 23.67 -7.76 -57.60
C LYS A 27 24.49 -7.28 -56.40
N PRO A 28 24.56 -5.96 -56.08
CA PRO A 28 25.29 -5.48 -54.94
C PRO A 28 24.78 -6.19 -53.69
N ALA A 29 25.65 -6.81 -52.92
CA ALA A 29 25.34 -7.43 -51.67
C ALA A 29 24.73 -6.33 -50.75
N GLY A 30 23.48 -6.50 -50.39
CA GLY A 30 22.80 -5.61 -49.43
C GLY A 30 23.59 -5.53 -48.10
N PRO A 31 23.31 -4.57 -47.24
CA PRO A 31 23.98 -4.47 -45.95
C PRO A 31 23.89 -5.83 -45.20
N PRO A 32 24.92 -6.18 -44.42
CA PRO A 32 24.93 -7.47 -43.72
C PRO A 32 23.68 -7.62 -42.81
N PRO A 33 23.11 -8.83 -42.73
CA PRO A 33 21.90 -9.07 -41.93
C PRO A 33 22.15 -8.67 -40.49
N MET A 34 21.22 -7.90 -39.94
CA MET A 34 21.29 -7.40 -38.57
C MET A 34 20.99 -8.52 -37.57
N LEU A 35 21.76 -8.61 -36.49
CA LEU A 35 21.52 -9.58 -35.41
C LEU A 35 20.33 -9.15 -34.57
N VAL A 36 19.38 -10.06 -34.38
CA VAL A 36 18.16 -9.82 -33.60
C VAL A 36 17.85 -11.01 -32.68
N THR A 37 17.15 -10.74 -31.58
CA THR A 37 16.63 -11.79 -30.69
C THR A 37 15.13 -11.92 -30.91
N THR A 38 14.65 -13.13 -31.05
CA THR A 38 13.23 -13.43 -31.30
C THR A 38 12.62 -14.23 -30.15
N THR A 39 11.30 -14.13 -30.01
CA THR A 39 10.50 -14.92 -29.07
C THR A 39 9.23 -15.36 -29.79
N ALA A 40 8.73 -16.57 -29.48
CA ALA A 40 7.47 -17.04 -30.02
C ALA A 40 6.28 -16.27 -29.45
N ILE A 41 5.32 -15.97 -30.31
CA ILE A 41 4.03 -15.38 -29.93
C ILE A 41 3.15 -16.51 -29.37
N VAL A 42 2.53 -16.27 -28.22
CA VAL A 42 1.62 -17.25 -27.58
C VAL A 42 0.22 -16.67 -27.47
N SER A 43 -0.79 -17.51 -27.54
CA SER A 43 -2.16 -17.11 -27.24
C SER A 43 -2.38 -17.05 -25.74
N GLY A 44 -3.14 -16.07 -25.29
CA GLY A 44 -3.49 -15.94 -23.88
C GLY A 44 -4.49 -14.82 -23.63
N THR A 45 -4.75 -14.55 -22.37
CA THR A 45 -5.67 -13.49 -21.98
C THR A 45 -4.92 -12.23 -21.57
N SER A 46 -5.35 -11.10 -22.10
CA SER A 46 -4.89 -9.78 -21.68
C SER A 46 -6.04 -8.92 -21.16
N LYS A 47 -5.72 -7.97 -20.26
CA LYS A 47 -6.68 -7.01 -19.74
C LYS A 47 -6.27 -5.62 -20.16
N PRO A 48 -7.11 -4.85 -20.86
CA PRO A 48 -6.86 -3.44 -21.09
C PRO A 48 -6.78 -2.72 -19.77
N THR A 49 -5.74 -1.91 -19.56
CA THR A 49 -5.57 -1.11 -18.35
C THR A 49 -5.48 0.37 -18.69
N ALA A 50 -5.99 1.22 -17.82
CA ALA A 50 -5.82 2.66 -17.90
C ALA A 50 -5.20 3.21 -16.60
N PRO A 51 -4.41 4.28 -16.67
CA PRO A 51 -3.83 4.91 -15.51
C PRO A 51 -4.88 5.73 -14.76
N PHE A 52 -5.03 5.47 -13.47
CA PHE A 52 -5.82 6.26 -12.55
C PHE A 52 -4.92 6.95 -11.54
N VAL A 53 -5.36 8.13 -11.12
CA VAL A 53 -4.66 8.93 -10.11
C VAL A 53 -5.46 8.87 -8.82
N GLY A 54 -4.76 8.62 -7.72
CA GLY A 54 -5.32 8.62 -6.39
C GLY A 54 -4.44 9.38 -5.41
N THR A 55 -4.87 9.41 -4.17
CA THR A 55 -4.18 10.05 -3.05
C THR A 55 -3.82 9.03 -1.99
N LEU A 56 -2.62 9.15 -1.47
CA LEU A 56 -2.10 8.33 -0.38
C LEU A 56 -2.62 8.84 0.96
N TYR A 57 -3.10 7.93 1.80
CA TYR A 57 -3.54 8.17 3.18
C TYR A 57 -2.87 7.19 4.12
N PHE A 58 -2.70 7.57 5.38
CA PHE A 58 -2.42 6.58 6.39
C PHE A 58 -3.60 5.60 6.53
N ALA A 59 -3.30 4.31 6.62
CA ALA A 59 -4.36 3.30 6.77
C ALA A 59 -5.08 3.40 8.12
N ARG A 60 -4.41 3.98 9.12
CA ARG A 60 -4.93 4.18 10.46
C ARG A 60 -4.44 5.50 11.03
N THR A 61 -5.38 6.33 11.43
CA THR A 61 -5.14 7.58 12.18
C THR A 61 -6.00 7.54 13.43
N ALA A 62 -5.50 8.03 14.55
CA ALA A 62 -6.24 8.14 15.81
C ALA A 62 -6.01 9.50 16.45
N GLU A 63 -7.09 10.16 16.80
CA GLU A 63 -7.10 11.29 17.70
C GLU A 63 -6.99 10.74 19.13
N VAL A 64 -5.83 10.93 19.75
CA VAL A 64 -5.55 10.44 21.10
C VAL A 64 -6.11 11.46 22.09
N ALA A 65 -7.10 11.05 22.87
CA ALA A 65 -7.77 11.91 23.84
C ALA A 65 -7.36 11.55 25.27
N SER A 66 -7.41 12.54 26.16
CA SER A 66 -7.29 12.31 27.60
C SER A 66 -8.56 11.67 28.14
N GLU A 67 -8.43 10.63 28.97
CA GLU A 67 -9.59 10.00 29.64
C GLU A 67 -10.03 10.75 30.89
N VAL A 68 -9.20 11.68 31.40
CA VAL A 68 -9.41 12.48 32.60
C VAL A 68 -9.03 13.93 32.35
N ASP A 69 -9.64 14.84 33.11
CA ASP A 69 -9.32 16.25 33.06
C ASP A 69 -8.05 16.61 33.85
N GLY A 70 -7.43 17.75 33.58
CA GLY A 70 -6.32 18.29 34.34
C GLY A 70 -5.45 19.26 33.57
N ILE A 71 -4.51 19.89 34.28
CA ILE A 71 -3.51 20.75 33.67
C ILE A 71 -2.40 19.88 33.06
N VAL A 72 -1.98 20.20 31.85
CA VAL A 72 -0.83 19.58 31.21
C VAL A 72 0.45 19.98 31.96
N ARG A 73 1.08 19.01 32.59
CA ARG A 73 2.36 19.22 33.31
C ARG A 73 3.54 19.13 32.36
N GLN A 74 3.47 18.16 31.42
CA GLN A 74 4.55 17.92 30.49
C GLN A 74 4.04 17.25 29.20
N VAL A 75 4.54 17.73 28.08
CA VAL A 75 4.42 17.10 26.77
C VAL A 75 5.73 16.38 26.45
N TYR A 76 5.68 15.16 25.93
CA TYR A 76 6.86 14.32 25.67
C TYR A 76 7.13 14.11 24.19
N VAL A 77 6.27 14.62 23.33
CA VAL A 77 6.32 14.38 21.88
C VAL A 77 6.16 15.67 21.10
N ASP A 78 6.78 15.69 19.94
CA ASP A 78 6.68 16.77 18.96
C ASP A 78 6.08 16.26 17.65
N ASP A 79 5.62 17.17 16.79
CA ASP A 79 5.13 16.89 15.46
C ASP A 79 6.20 16.15 14.61
N GLY A 80 5.79 15.13 13.90
CA GLY A 80 6.68 14.30 13.10
C GLY A 80 7.52 13.28 13.89
N GLN A 81 7.39 13.23 15.22
CA GLN A 81 8.14 12.28 16.06
C GLN A 81 7.55 10.86 15.97
N SER A 82 8.42 9.86 15.80
CA SER A 82 8.02 8.45 15.88
C SER A 82 7.87 7.98 17.31
N VAL A 83 6.79 7.26 17.61
CA VAL A 83 6.48 6.72 18.94
C VAL A 83 6.13 5.24 18.84
N LYS A 84 6.34 4.51 19.96
CA LYS A 84 5.91 3.12 20.13
C LYS A 84 4.68 3.05 21.00
N ILE A 85 3.93 1.95 20.85
CA ILE A 85 2.81 1.64 21.74
C ILE A 85 3.23 1.74 23.21
N GLY A 86 2.45 2.49 24.00
CA GLY A 86 2.70 2.71 25.41
C GLY A 86 3.63 3.89 25.74
N ASP A 87 4.30 4.50 24.75
CA ASP A 87 5.12 5.69 24.97
C ASP A 87 4.24 6.83 25.54
N ARG A 88 4.84 7.64 26.42
CA ARG A 88 4.15 8.78 27.03
C ARG A 88 4.03 9.89 25.98
N LEU A 89 2.81 10.39 25.81
CA LEU A 89 2.54 11.56 24.95
C LEU A 89 2.43 12.82 25.80
N VAL A 90 1.56 12.77 26.80
CA VAL A 90 1.26 13.89 27.68
C VAL A 90 1.12 13.38 29.10
N HIS A 91 1.55 14.16 30.07
CA HIS A 91 1.31 13.93 31.49
C HIS A 91 0.55 15.11 32.11
N LEU A 92 -0.59 14.82 32.68
CA LEU A 92 -1.40 15.78 33.41
C LEU A 92 -0.95 15.83 34.88
N ASP A 93 -1.10 16.97 35.51
CA ASP A 93 -0.78 17.14 36.92
C ASP A 93 -1.59 16.20 37.79
N ASP A 94 -0.91 15.46 38.67
CA ASP A 94 -1.50 14.48 39.58
C ASP A 94 -1.06 14.65 41.04
N ASP A 95 -0.39 15.75 41.41
CA ASP A 95 0.16 15.97 42.75
C ASP A 95 -0.94 15.93 43.85
N LEU A 96 -2.09 16.57 43.58
CA LEU A 96 -3.21 16.56 44.51
C LEU A 96 -3.84 15.17 44.63
N LEU A 97 -4.03 14.50 43.47
CA LEU A 97 -4.57 13.13 43.41
C LEU A 97 -3.63 12.12 44.12
N ALA A 98 -2.32 12.26 43.93
CA ALA A 98 -1.34 11.43 44.63
C ALA A 98 -1.43 11.57 46.16
N THR A 99 -1.67 12.80 46.65
CA THR A 99 -1.92 13.06 48.09
C THR A 99 -3.22 12.41 48.59
N GLU A 100 -4.31 12.49 47.82
CA GLU A 100 -5.57 11.83 48.17
C GLU A 100 -5.43 10.30 48.18
N ILE A 101 -4.71 9.72 47.21
CA ILE A 101 -4.42 8.29 47.17
C ILE A 101 -3.64 7.86 48.41
N ALA A 102 -2.61 8.64 48.81
CA ALA A 102 -1.82 8.33 49.98
C ALA A 102 -2.68 8.34 51.26
N GLY A 103 -3.57 9.33 51.41
CA GLY A 103 -4.53 9.39 52.50
C GLY A 103 -5.51 8.21 52.52
N THR A 104 -6.07 7.86 51.38
CA THR A 104 -6.99 6.70 51.23
C THR A 104 -6.28 5.38 51.54
N LYS A 105 -5.02 5.24 51.12
CA LYS A 105 -4.19 4.09 51.42
C LYS A 105 -3.95 3.94 52.93
N ALA A 106 -3.62 5.01 53.62
CA ALA A 106 -3.41 4.98 55.06
C ALA A 106 -4.67 4.54 55.81
N VAL A 107 -5.87 5.05 55.45
CA VAL A 107 -7.15 4.63 56.03
C VAL A 107 -7.47 3.14 55.74
N TYR A 108 -7.15 2.68 54.54
CA TYR A 108 -7.32 1.26 54.19
C TYR A 108 -6.39 0.37 55.04
N GLU A 109 -5.12 0.74 55.20
CA GLU A 109 -4.17 0.02 56.03
C GLU A 109 -4.59 -0.03 57.51
N GLN A 110 -5.06 1.10 58.05
CA GLN A 110 -5.64 1.13 59.39
C GLN A 110 -6.81 0.12 59.52
N ASN A 111 -7.76 0.16 58.59
CA ASN A 111 -8.90 -0.77 58.60
C ASN A 111 -8.45 -2.24 58.51
N GLN A 112 -7.39 -2.54 57.77
CA GLN A 112 -6.83 -3.91 57.71
C GLN A 112 -6.31 -4.39 59.07
N ILE A 113 -5.66 -3.53 59.82
CA ILE A 113 -5.17 -3.86 61.20
C ILE A 113 -6.37 -4.15 62.11
N GLU A 114 -7.41 -3.30 62.10
CA GLU A 114 -8.62 -3.47 62.90
C GLU A 114 -9.38 -4.74 62.49
N LEU A 115 -9.50 -5.04 61.20
CA LEU A 115 -10.11 -6.28 60.69
C LEU A 115 -9.35 -7.52 61.19
N ALA A 116 -8.03 -7.53 61.05
CA ALA A 116 -7.19 -8.64 61.50
C ALA A 116 -7.33 -8.89 63.02
N GLN A 117 -7.45 -7.81 63.82
CA GLN A 117 -7.73 -7.94 65.24
C GLN A 117 -9.14 -8.54 65.50
N ALA A 118 -10.16 -8.01 64.82
CA ALA A 118 -11.54 -8.50 64.99
C ALA A 118 -11.71 -9.94 64.55
N GLN A 119 -10.97 -10.40 63.53
CA GLN A 119 -10.96 -11.78 63.07
C GLN A 119 -10.36 -12.70 64.15
N ARG A 120 -9.19 -12.33 64.71
CA ARG A 120 -8.57 -13.12 65.81
C ARG A 120 -9.48 -13.20 67.02
N ASP A 121 -10.13 -12.09 67.37
CA ASP A 121 -11.07 -12.08 68.51
C ASP A 121 -12.27 -12.97 68.21
N TYR A 122 -12.84 -12.93 67.03
CA TYR A 122 -13.97 -13.78 66.61
C TYR A 122 -13.59 -15.27 66.62
N GLU A 123 -12.39 -15.65 66.10
CA GLU A 123 -11.90 -17.01 66.16
C GLU A 123 -11.76 -17.52 67.59
N ARG A 124 -11.19 -16.72 68.52
CA ARG A 124 -11.07 -17.04 69.91
C ARG A 124 -12.45 -17.24 70.60
N ILE A 125 -13.39 -16.36 70.35
CA ILE A 125 -14.74 -16.38 70.87
C ILE A 125 -15.53 -17.58 70.27
N SER A 126 -15.30 -17.90 69.03
CA SER A 126 -15.88 -19.09 68.34
C SER A 126 -15.53 -20.39 69.08
N VAL A 127 -14.30 -20.55 69.51
CA VAL A 127 -13.84 -21.71 70.28
C VAL A 127 -14.52 -21.77 71.66
N LEU A 128 -14.62 -20.64 72.37
CA LEU A 128 -15.29 -20.56 73.69
C LEU A 128 -16.80 -20.83 73.57
N HIS A 129 -17.45 -20.39 72.50
CA HIS A 129 -18.86 -20.67 72.24
C HIS A 129 -19.11 -22.17 71.99
N GLN A 130 -18.22 -22.84 71.23
CA GLN A 130 -18.27 -24.30 71.05
C GLN A 130 -18.14 -25.07 72.33
N GLN A 131 -17.45 -24.49 73.35
CA GLN A 131 -17.27 -25.06 74.69
C GLN A 131 -18.45 -24.65 75.65
N GLU A 132 -19.51 -24.03 75.12
CA GLU A 132 -20.65 -23.51 75.90
C GLU A 132 -20.24 -22.50 76.99
N SER A 133 -19.05 -21.88 76.86
CA SER A 133 -18.50 -21.00 77.91
C SER A 133 -18.89 -19.54 77.80
N ILE A 134 -19.62 -19.14 76.72
CA ILE A 134 -20.09 -17.77 76.48
C ILE A 134 -21.51 -17.73 75.89
N ALA A 135 -22.19 -16.59 76.02
CA ALA A 135 -23.52 -16.38 75.48
C ALA A 135 -23.49 -16.30 73.95
N THR A 136 -24.51 -16.85 73.26
CA THR A 136 -24.67 -16.77 71.81
C THR A 136 -24.70 -15.34 71.29
N SER A 137 -25.31 -14.39 72.02
CA SER A 137 -25.36 -12.97 71.68
C SER A 137 -23.96 -12.32 71.61
N GLU A 138 -23.02 -12.78 72.46
CA GLU A 138 -21.67 -12.26 72.45
C GLU A 138 -20.90 -12.80 71.24
N TYR A 139 -21.03 -14.10 70.93
CA TYR A 139 -20.47 -14.72 69.72
C TYR A 139 -20.97 -13.97 68.45
N GLU A 140 -22.25 -13.75 68.31
CA GLU A 140 -22.84 -13.01 67.18
C GLU A 140 -22.35 -11.57 67.07
N ALA A 141 -22.12 -10.88 68.22
CA ALA A 141 -21.57 -9.53 68.20
C ALA A 141 -20.17 -9.44 67.62
N TYR A 142 -19.26 -10.38 67.98
CA TYR A 142 -17.89 -10.46 67.42
C TYR A 142 -17.94 -10.80 65.93
N GLY A 143 -18.79 -11.75 65.49
CA GLY A 143 -18.98 -12.11 64.11
C GLY A 143 -19.46 -10.92 63.27
N THR A 144 -20.46 -10.19 63.81
CA THR A 144 -20.97 -8.96 63.16
C THR A 144 -19.91 -7.89 63.02
N LYS A 145 -19.08 -7.69 64.09
CA LYS A 145 -17.98 -6.72 64.06
C LYS A 145 -16.94 -7.09 62.99
N ALA A 146 -16.50 -8.34 62.93
CA ALA A 146 -15.53 -8.81 61.91
C ALA A 146 -16.09 -8.64 60.51
N ASN A 147 -17.35 -9.03 60.26
CA ASN A 147 -18.02 -8.91 59.00
C ASN A 147 -18.16 -7.45 58.53
N ARG A 148 -18.55 -6.56 59.48
CA ARG A 148 -18.63 -5.11 59.17
C ARG A 148 -17.31 -4.54 58.74
N LEU A 149 -16.19 -4.83 59.45
CA LEU A 149 -14.86 -4.36 59.09
C LEU A 149 -14.39 -4.95 57.78
N GLN A 150 -14.74 -6.20 57.46
CA GLN A 150 -14.47 -6.82 56.17
C GLN A 150 -15.18 -6.05 55.03
N LYS A 151 -16.46 -5.71 55.19
CA LYS A 151 -17.20 -4.92 54.20
C LYS A 151 -16.61 -3.52 54.02
N GLN A 152 -16.22 -2.89 55.14
CA GLN A 152 -15.56 -1.57 55.11
C GLN A 152 -14.21 -1.62 54.37
N SER A 153 -13.43 -2.69 54.59
CA SER A 153 -12.18 -2.94 53.84
C SER A 153 -12.40 -3.02 52.33
N ALA A 154 -13.45 -3.72 51.90
CA ALA A 154 -13.81 -3.81 50.47
C ALA A 154 -14.13 -2.45 49.86
N VAL A 155 -14.89 -1.60 50.60
CA VAL A 155 -15.18 -0.24 50.14
C VAL A 155 -13.94 0.62 50.03
N LEU A 156 -13.08 0.61 51.05
CA LEU A 156 -11.84 1.40 51.06
C LEU A 156 -10.87 0.94 49.94
N LYS A 157 -10.79 -0.39 49.75
CA LYS A 157 -9.98 -0.94 48.63
C LYS A 157 -10.48 -0.44 47.28
N THR A 158 -11.78 -0.50 47.04
CA THR A 158 -12.38 -0.01 45.78
C THR A 158 -12.08 1.48 45.55
N ARG A 159 -12.13 2.29 46.63
CA ARG A 159 -11.80 3.72 46.54
C ARG A 159 -10.34 3.93 46.21
N LEU A 160 -9.43 3.17 46.82
CA LEU A 160 -7.99 3.20 46.53
C LEU A 160 -7.72 2.80 45.07
N ASP A 161 -8.28 1.66 44.63
CA ASP A 161 -8.12 1.15 43.28
C ASP A 161 -8.60 2.15 42.22
N ARG A 162 -9.73 2.83 42.49
CA ARG A 162 -10.25 3.93 41.64
C ARG A 162 -9.26 5.09 41.51
N GLY A 163 -8.72 5.58 42.64
CA GLY A 163 -7.75 6.67 42.63
C GLY A 163 -6.48 6.30 41.86
N LEU A 164 -5.95 5.06 42.05
CA LEU A 164 -4.80 4.57 41.31
C LEU A 164 -5.07 4.45 39.79
N LEU A 165 -6.28 4.03 39.41
CA LEU A 165 -6.67 3.98 38.00
C LEU A 165 -6.73 5.39 37.38
N GLU A 166 -7.31 6.36 38.10
CA GLU A 166 -7.38 7.74 37.67
C GLU A 166 -5.99 8.35 37.52
N GLN A 167 -5.08 8.11 38.47
CA GLN A 167 -3.68 8.53 38.39
C GLN A 167 -2.97 7.94 37.18
N LYS A 168 -3.20 6.65 36.88
CA LYS A 168 -2.65 6.00 35.69
C LYS A 168 -3.12 6.71 34.41
N LYS A 169 -4.38 7.16 34.37
CA LYS A 169 -4.97 7.87 33.23
C LYS A 169 -4.51 9.29 33.07
N LYS A 170 -3.90 9.91 34.11
CA LYS A 170 -3.21 11.21 33.99
C LYS A 170 -2.00 11.18 33.05
N THR A 171 -1.50 10.00 32.71
CA THR A 171 -0.48 9.84 31.65
C THR A 171 -1.14 9.30 30.39
N VAL A 172 -1.31 10.14 29.38
CA VAL A 172 -1.80 9.76 28.07
C VAL A 172 -0.69 9.08 27.30
N ARG A 173 -0.99 7.93 26.70
CA ARG A 173 0.00 7.09 26.01
C ARG A 173 -0.40 6.75 24.58
N ALA A 174 0.59 6.48 23.73
CA ALA A 174 0.38 6.03 22.37
C ALA A 174 -0.37 4.67 22.33
N PRO A 175 -1.50 4.58 21.62
CA PRO A 175 -2.28 3.33 21.52
C PRO A 175 -1.69 2.32 20.53
N PHE A 176 -0.76 2.74 19.67
CA PHE A 176 -0.03 1.88 18.71
C PHE A 176 1.28 2.57 18.27
N ASP A 177 2.14 1.80 17.58
CA ASP A 177 3.37 2.34 16.99
C ASP A 177 3.04 3.24 15.79
N GLY A 178 3.64 4.41 15.70
CA GLY A 178 3.37 5.34 14.61
C GLY A 178 4.17 6.62 14.67
N ILE A 179 3.65 7.63 14.01
CA ILE A 179 4.20 8.99 13.97
C ILE A 179 3.16 9.99 14.45
N ILE A 180 3.58 10.95 15.25
CA ILE A 180 2.72 12.08 15.66
C ILE A 180 2.53 12.99 14.44
N ILE A 181 1.29 13.18 14.03
CA ILE A 181 0.96 14.13 12.96
C ILE A 181 0.94 15.54 13.54
N GLU A 182 0.30 15.69 14.71
CA GLU A 182 0.10 16.98 15.35
C GLU A 182 -0.02 16.80 16.87
N ASN A 183 0.68 17.61 17.62
CA ASN A 183 0.49 17.79 19.05
C ASN A 183 -0.47 18.97 19.27
N LEU A 184 -1.53 18.76 20.02
CA LEU A 184 -2.64 19.70 20.15
C LEU A 184 -2.70 20.40 21.52
N VAL A 185 -1.68 20.18 22.39
CA VAL A 185 -1.67 20.74 23.75
C VAL A 185 -0.28 21.19 24.15
N GLU A 186 -0.23 22.22 24.96
CA GLU A 186 0.99 22.78 25.51
C GLU A 186 1.06 22.65 27.05
N ALA A 187 2.27 22.65 27.62
CA ALA A 187 2.43 22.63 29.05
C ALA A 187 1.81 23.88 29.70
N GLY A 188 0.98 23.65 30.74
CA GLY A 188 0.22 24.69 31.42
C GLY A 188 -1.23 24.83 30.95
N GLU A 189 -1.62 24.19 29.85
CA GLU A 189 -3.00 24.20 29.38
C GLU A 189 -3.92 23.25 30.17
N TRP A 190 -5.19 23.58 30.22
CA TRP A 190 -6.23 22.71 30.79
C TRP A 190 -6.83 21.81 29.71
N VAL A 191 -6.81 20.51 29.96
CA VAL A 191 -7.45 19.49 29.12
C VAL A 191 -8.66 18.92 29.85
N GLU A 192 -9.81 18.85 29.19
CA GLU A 192 -11.00 18.17 29.69
C GLU A 192 -10.97 16.68 29.39
N ALA A 193 -11.73 15.88 30.14
CA ALA A 193 -11.93 14.47 29.79
C ALA A 193 -12.59 14.33 28.41
N GLY A 194 -11.95 13.59 27.51
CA GLY A 194 -12.30 13.48 26.09
C GLY A 194 -11.62 14.52 25.19
N GLY A 195 -10.84 15.45 25.75
CA GLY A 195 -10.04 16.40 24.97
C GLY A 195 -8.90 15.70 24.21
N ILE A 196 -8.77 16.02 22.93
CA ILE A 196 -7.73 15.46 22.05
C ILE A 196 -6.40 16.11 22.42
N VAL A 197 -5.35 15.29 22.61
CA VAL A 197 -4.02 15.79 22.98
C VAL A 197 -3.02 15.63 21.82
N ALA A 198 -3.22 14.66 20.96
CA ALA A 198 -2.35 14.47 19.79
C ALA A 198 -3.08 13.65 18.72
N THR A 199 -2.66 13.82 17.46
CA THR A 199 -3.05 12.97 16.34
C THR A 199 -1.90 12.02 15.99
N LEU A 200 -2.16 10.71 16.05
CA LEU A 200 -1.20 9.64 15.78
C LEU A 200 -1.59 8.87 14.53
N ALA A 201 -0.63 8.62 13.63
CA ALA A 201 -0.83 7.80 12.42
C ALA A 201 0.12 6.59 12.38
N ASP A 202 -0.37 5.49 11.79
CA ASP A 202 0.47 4.33 11.45
C ASP A 202 1.23 4.61 10.16
N ASN A 203 2.54 4.86 10.27
CA ASN A 203 3.41 5.20 9.15
C ASN A 203 4.01 3.98 8.41
N ARG A 204 3.52 2.78 8.67
CA ARG A 204 3.93 1.54 7.98
C ARG A 204 2.89 1.02 7.03
N ASN A 205 1.63 1.28 7.31
CA ASN A 205 0.50 0.84 6.51
C ASN A 205 -0.22 2.04 5.91
N PHE A 206 -0.40 1.98 4.60
CA PHE A 206 -1.02 3.06 3.83
C PHE A 206 -2.22 2.55 3.04
N GLU A 207 -3.09 3.49 2.69
CA GLU A 207 -4.25 3.28 1.84
C GLU A 207 -4.23 4.31 0.71
N VAL A 208 -4.24 3.86 -0.54
CA VAL A 208 -4.47 4.75 -1.69
C VAL A 208 -5.95 4.73 -2.00
N ARG A 209 -6.53 5.91 -2.13
CA ARG A 209 -7.90 6.13 -2.58
C ARG A 209 -7.90 6.66 -3.99
N VAL A 210 -8.60 5.95 -4.86
CA VAL A 210 -8.72 6.27 -6.28
C VAL A 210 -10.19 6.38 -6.65
N ASP A 211 -10.58 7.47 -7.27
CA ASP A 211 -11.95 7.62 -7.74
C ASP A 211 -12.09 7.04 -9.14
N VAL A 212 -12.92 6.00 -9.25
CA VAL A 212 -13.14 5.24 -10.48
C VAL A 212 -14.58 5.37 -10.95
N PRO A 213 -14.84 5.40 -12.26
CA PRO A 213 -16.18 5.31 -12.83
C PRO A 213 -16.86 3.97 -12.52
N ALA A 214 -18.19 3.94 -12.60
CA ALA A 214 -18.99 2.75 -12.23
C ALA A 214 -18.70 1.52 -13.11
N ASP A 215 -18.34 1.72 -14.37
CA ASP A 215 -18.03 0.68 -15.35
C ASP A 215 -16.70 -0.06 -15.04
N ILE A 216 -15.82 0.56 -14.28
CA ILE A 216 -14.56 -0.08 -13.83
C ILE A 216 -14.78 -1.06 -12.67
N ILE A 217 -15.79 -0.81 -11.84
CA ILE A 217 -16.04 -1.58 -10.61
C ILE A 217 -16.12 -3.09 -10.82
N PRO A 218 -16.85 -3.61 -11.85
CA PRO A 218 -16.96 -5.05 -12.10
C PRO A 218 -15.62 -5.72 -12.45
N ASN A 219 -14.63 -4.94 -12.89
CA ASN A 219 -13.32 -5.45 -13.29
C ASN A 219 -12.31 -5.55 -12.13
N LEU A 220 -12.64 -4.96 -10.96
CA LEU A 220 -11.80 -4.98 -9.76
C LEU A 220 -12.12 -6.24 -8.95
N ILE A 221 -11.12 -7.08 -8.77
CA ILE A 221 -11.23 -8.33 -8.01
C ILE A 221 -10.62 -8.12 -6.62
N SER A 222 -11.34 -8.53 -5.56
CA SER A 222 -10.84 -8.44 -4.18
C SER A 222 -9.50 -9.15 -4.04
N ASP A 223 -8.58 -8.53 -3.28
CA ASP A 223 -7.20 -8.96 -3.06
C ASP A 223 -6.35 -9.06 -4.35
N GLN A 224 -6.78 -8.42 -5.44
CA GLN A 224 -5.98 -8.32 -6.65
C GLN A 224 -4.73 -7.48 -6.39
N ASP A 225 -3.57 -8.06 -6.69
CA ASP A 225 -2.30 -7.36 -6.64
C ASP A 225 -2.22 -6.30 -7.76
N VAL A 226 -1.75 -5.12 -7.37
CA VAL A 226 -1.53 -3.99 -8.28
C VAL A 226 -0.19 -3.33 -7.97
N MET A 227 0.44 -2.76 -8.99
CA MET A 227 1.64 -1.94 -8.78
C MET A 227 1.21 -0.48 -8.67
N ILE A 228 1.65 0.15 -7.59
CA ILE A 228 1.30 1.54 -7.24
C ILE A 228 2.55 2.39 -7.37
N ASN A 229 2.49 3.40 -8.23
CA ASN A 229 3.58 4.35 -8.43
C ASN A 229 3.32 5.59 -7.58
N ILE A 230 4.21 5.83 -6.60
CA ILE A 230 4.17 7.01 -5.71
C ILE A 230 5.53 7.68 -5.77
N ALA A 231 5.57 8.95 -6.18
CA ALA A 231 6.79 9.67 -6.51
C ALA A 231 7.61 8.86 -7.55
N GLU A 232 8.82 8.44 -7.21
CA GLU A 232 9.69 7.64 -8.08
C GLU A 232 9.76 6.15 -7.67
N GLN A 233 8.87 5.72 -6.76
CA GLN A 233 8.85 4.35 -6.24
C GLN A 233 7.65 3.59 -6.77
N THR A 234 7.87 2.35 -7.21
CA THR A 234 6.82 1.40 -7.55
C THR A 234 6.69 0.38 -6.41
N LEU A 235 5.55 0.37 -5.75
CA LEU A 235 5.29 -0.46 -4.58
C LEU A 235 4.15 -1.44 -4.86
N PRO A 236 4.25 -2.67 -4.38
CA PRO A 236 3.14 -3.63 -4.46
C PRO A 236 2.04 -3.23 -3.49
N GLY A 237 0.82 -3.25 -3.97
CA GLY A 237 -0.39 -3.07 -3.18
C GLY A 237 -1.48 -4.01 -3.65
N HIS A 238 -2.60 -4.04 -2.95
CA HIS A 238 -3.74 -4.87 -3.31
C HIS A 238 -5.05 -4.10 -3.15
N PHE A 239 -5.99 -4.38 -4.05
CA PHE A 239 -7.33 -3.85 -3.98
C PHE A 239 -8.06 -4.43 -2.76
N THR A 240 -8.68 -3.56 -1.95
CA THR A 240 -9.37 -3.97 -0.73
C THR A 240 -10.89 -3.90 -0.88
N SER A 241 -11.39 -2.76 -1.31
CA SER A 241 -12.85 -2.54 -1.38
C SER A 241 -13.19 -1.28 -2.16
N ILE A 242 -14.45 -1.15 -2.50
CA ILE A 242 -15.08 0.09 -2.98
C ILE A 242 -15.93 0.68 -1.87
N ILE A 243 -15.87 1.99 -1.69
CA ILE A 243 -16.81 2.68 -0.81
C ILE A 243 -18.18 2.68 -1.53
N PRO A 244 -19.24 2.07 -0.94
CA PRO A 244 -20.53 1.92 -1.60
C PRO A 244 -21.36 3.23 -1.60
N ARG A 245 -20.67 4.35 -1.77
CA ARG A 245 -21.23 5.70 -1.85
C ARG A 245 -20.45 6.47 -2.90
N GLY A 246 -21.07 6.72 -4.04
CA GLY A 246 -20.47 7.51 -5.11
C GLY A 246 -20.65 9.01 -4.90
N ASP A 247 -19.75 9.77 -5.50
CA ASP A 247 -19.92 11.21 -5.70
C ASP A 247 -20.89 11.43 -6.85
N VAL A 248 -21.99 12.14 -6.59
CA VAL A 248 -23.06 12.40 -7.58
C VAL A 248 -22.61 13.39 -8.66
N ALA A 249 -21.70 14.30 -8.32
CA ALA A 249 -21.22 15.32 -9.26
C ALA A 249 -20.26 14.72 -10.29
N THR A 250 -19.33 13.89 -9.85
CA THR A 250 -18.34 13.23 -10.72
C THR A 250 -18.79 11.87 -11.24
N ARG A 251 -19.79 11.26 -10.60
CA ARG A 251 -20.28 9.89 -10.86
C ARG A 251 -19.17 8.83 -10.69
N THR A 252 -18.27 9.08 -9.74
CA THR A 252 -17.19 8.16 -9.40
C THR A 252 -17.41 7.51 -8.04
N PHE A 253 -16.73 6.40 -7.82
CA PHE A 253 -16.71 5.63 -6.58
C PHE A 253 -15.27 5.49 -6.10
N THR A 254 -15.05 5.64 -4.81
CA THR A 254 -13.70 5.53 -4.26
C THR A 254 -13.31 4.06 -4.08
N ALA A 255 -12.34 3.62 -4.84
CA ALA A 255 -11.66 2.34 -4.71
C ALA A 255 -10.46 2.48 -3.75
N LYS A 256 -10.29 1.51 -2.85
CA LYS A 256 -9.27 1.50 -1.80
C LYS A 256 -8.25 0.42 -2.06
N PHE A 257 -6.98 0.81 -2.03
CA PHE A 257 -5.84 -0.07 -2.21
C PHE A 257 -4.93 0.02 -1.00
N LYS A 258 -4.60 -1.11 -0.39
CA LYS A 258 -3.66 -1.15 0.72
C LYS A 258 -2.26 -1.47 0.22
N LEU A 259 -1.27 -0.82 0.84
CA LEU A 259 0.13 -1.09 0.60
C LEU A 259 0.94 -0.93 1.89
N LYS A 260 2.08 -1.61 1.94
CA LYS A 260 3.09 -1.35 2.96
C LYS A 260 4.03 -0.26 2.44
N GLY A 261 4.28 0.72 3.27
CA GLY A 261 5.14 1.83 2.93
C GLY A 261 6.42 1.89 3.76
N ASN A 262 7.13 2.98 3.59
CA ASN A 262 8.34 3.33 4.32
C ASN A 262 8.26 4.78 4.79
N ALA A 263 9.27 5.23 5.53
CA ALA A 263 9.32 6.57 6.11
C ALA A 263 9.38 7.73 5.09
N ALA A 264 9.60 7.43 3.79
CA ALA A 264 9.60 8.45 2.73
C ALA A 264 8.19 8.76 2.20
N LEU A 265 7.19 7.93 2.54
CA LEU A 265 5.81 8.14 2.12
C LEU A 265 5.09 9.04 3.13
N VAL A 266 4.42 10.06 2.60
CA VAL A 266 3.66 11.04 3.39
C VAL A 266 2.23 11.09 2.87
N GLU A 267 1.26 11.26 3.77
CA GLU A 267 -0.14 11.46 3.42
C GLU A 267 -0.31 12.65 2.49
N GLY A 268 -1.23 12.53 1.53
CA GLY A 268 -1.45 13.54 0.50
C GLY A 268 -0.62 13.35 -0.76
N MET A 269 0.37 12.46 -0.78
CA MET A 269 1.13 12.16 -2.00
C MET A 269 0.23 11.58 -3.08
N GLN A 270 0.51 11.98 -4.32
CA GLN A 270 -0.15 11.42 -5.50
C GLN A 270 0.32 9.99 -5.75
N ALA A 271 -0.64 9.09 -5.96
CA ALA A 271 -0.41 7.72 -6.37
C ALA A 271 -0.98 7.47 -7.78
N ARG A 272 -0.27 6.72 -8.61
CA ARG A 272 -0.76 6.29 -9.93
C ARG A 272 -0.87 4.77 -9.96
N ILE A 273 -2.01 4.27 -10.42
CA ILE A 273 -2.32 2.85 -10.49
C ILE A 273 -2.93 2.55 -11.86
N ASP A 274 -2.43 1.52 -12.53
CA ASP A 274 -3.02 1.01 -13.77
C ASP A 274 -4.12 0.00 -13.42
N LEU A 275 -5.39 0.35 -13.69
CA LEU A 275 -6.55 -0.48 -13.37
C LEU A 275 -7.16 -1.08 -14.64
N PRO A 276 -7.70 -2.33 -14.58
CA PRO A 276 -8.38 -2.95 -15.70
C PRO A 276 -9.66 -2.19 -16.05
N VAL A 277 -9.76 -1.73 -17.30
CA VAL A 277 -10.91 -0.96 -17.79
C VAL A 277 -11.91 -1.81 -18.58
N ALA A 278 -11.55 -3.05 -18.92
CA ALA A 278 -12.45 -3.99 -19.56
C ALA A 278 -12.18 -5.44 -19.09
N VAL A 279 -13.09 -6.32 -19.43
CA VAL A 279 -12.96 -7.75 -19.18
C VAL A 279 -11.77 -8.31 -19.95
N ALA A 280 -11.08 -9.29 -19.38
CA ALA A 280 -10.00 -9.98 -20.06
C ALA A 280 -10.52 -10.60 -21.37
N SER A 281 -9.78 -10.39 -22.46
CA SER A 281 -10.06 -10.97 -23.77
C SER A 281 -8.91 -11.85 -24.23
N GLU A 282 -9.22 -12.85 -25.06
CA GLU A 282 -8.17 -13.61 -25.74
C GLU A 282 -7.42 -12.70 -26.72
N SER A 283 -6.11 -12.78 -26.67
CA SER A 283 -5.21 -11.99 -27.51
C SER A 283 -3.89 -12.72 -27.74
N LEU A 284 -3.13 -12.29 -28.72
CA LEU A 284 -1.78 -12.75 -28.90
C LEU A 284 -0.85 -12.01 -27.92
N LEU A 285 -0.07 -12.74 -27.16
CA LEU A 285 0.84 -12.19 -26.15
C LEU A 285 2.25 -12.12 -26.69
N VAL A 286 2.84 -10.93 -26.61
CA VAL A 286 4.25 -10.65 -26.97
C VAL A 286 4.98 -9.99 -25.80
N PRO A 287 6.29 -10.16 -25.65
CA PRO A 287 7.05 -9.39 -24.66
C PRO A 287 6.88 -7.88 -24.89
N ARG A 288 6.84 -7.11 -23.81
CA ARG A 288 6.64 -5.65 -23.88
C ARG A 288 7.67 -4.96 -24.79
N ASP A 289 8.92 -5.45 -24.76
CA ASP A 289 10.02 -4.90 -25.57
C ASP A 289 9.88 -5.18 -27.07
N ALA A 290 8.98 -6.07 -27.49
CA ALA A 290 8.70 -6.32 -28.89
C ALA A 290 7.84 -5.23 -29.54
N VAL A 291 7.04 -4.50 -28.75
CA VAL A 291 6.14 -3.44 -29.25
C VAL A 291 6.90 -2.12 -29.24
N ILE A 292 6.98 -1.47 -30.38
CA ILE A 292 7.61 -0.15 -30.52
C ILE A 292 6.65 0.83 -31.20
N LYS A 293 6.90 2.12 -31.00
CA LYS A 293 6.13 3.17 -31.69
C LYS A 293 6.84 3.59 -32.96
N ASN A 294 6.15 3.45 -34.09
CA ASN A 294 6.61 3.95 -35.39
C ASN A 294 5.58 4.92 -35.96
N ARG A 295 5.98 6.20 -36.15
CA ARG A 295 5.13 7.29 -36.65
C ARG A 295 3.82 7.51 -35.90
N GLY A 296 3.80 7.11 -34.61
CA GLY A 296 2.62 7.28 -33.75
C GLY A 296 1.74 6.03 -33.62
N GLU A 297 2.00 4.98 -34.40
CA GLU A 297 1.33 3.69 -34.34
C GLU A 297 2.17 2.66 -33.57
N ASP A 298 1.50 1.74 -32.87
CA ASP A 298 2.17 0.62 -32.22
C ASP A 298 2.42 -0.48 -33.27
N VAL A 299 3.67 -0.93 -33.38
CA VAL A 299 4.09 -1.94 -34.36
C VAL A 299 4.95 -3.00 -33.71
N VAL A 300 4.93 -4.19 -34.27
CA VAL A 300 5.86 -5.28 -33.97
C VAL A 300 6.58 -5.73 -35.24
N PHE A 301 7.78 -6.30 -35.09
CA PHE A 301 8.51 -6.92 -36.20
C PHE A 301 8.43 -8.43 -36.10
N ILE A 302 7.86 -9.07 -37.11
CA ILE A 302 7.80 -10.51 -37.24
C ILE A 302 9.07 -10.98 -38.04
N PHE A 303 9.73 -12.00 -37.53
CA PHE A 303 10.81 -12.67 -38.23
C PHE A 303 10.24 -13.67 -39.23
N ASN A 304 10.40 -13.42 -40.52
CA ASN A 304 9.91 -14.26 -41.59
C ASN A 304 11.04 -14.55 -42.58
N ASN A 305 11.51 -15.80 -42.63
CA ASN A 305 12.52 -16.29 -43.60
C ASN A 305 13.79 -15.43 -43.76
N GLY A 306 14.30 -14.84 -42.65
CA GLY A 306 15.49 -14.01 -42.67
C GLY A 306 15.25 -12.52 -42.92
N GLU A 307 13.98 -12.10 -43.00
CA GLU A 307 13.55 -10.70 -43.15
C GLU A 307 12.69 -10.28 -41.96
N ALA A 308 12.75 -9.00 -41.63
CA ALA A 308 11.88 -8.38 -40.61
C ALA A 308 10.67 -7.76 -41.28
N GLN A 309 9.48 -8.27 -41.01
CA GLN A 309 8.22 -7.72 -41.49
C GLN A 309 7.61 -6.86 -40.41
N MET A 310 7.37 -5.58 -40.67
CA MET A 310 6.69 -4.66 -39.76
C MET A 310 5.18 -4.83 -39.89
N VAL A 311 4.52 -5.09 -38.74
CA VAL A 311 3.07 -5.24 -38.66
C VAL A 311 2.53 -4.26 -37.64
N ALA A 312 1.50 -3.49 -38.02
CA ALA A 312 0.76 -2.63 -37.11
C ALA A 312 -0.12 -3.48 -36.19
N VAL A 313 -0.17 -3.12 -34.91
CA VAL A 313 -0.92 -3.85 -33.89
C VAL A 313 -1.74 -2.89 -33.03
N GLU A 314 -2.87 -3.38 -32.54
CA GLU A 314 -3.62 -2.71 -31.51
C GLU A 314 -3.33 -3.37 -30.14
N ILE A 315 -3.04 -2.57 -29.11
CA ILE A 315 -2.79 -3.09 -27.77
C ILE A 315 -4.13 -3.47 -27.12
N ALA A 316 -4.33 -4.78 -26.93
CA ALA A 316 -5.53 -5.32 -26.28
C ALA A 316 -5.47 -5.23 -24.74
N GLY A 317 -4.25 -5.10 -24.17
CA GLY A 317 -4.05 -5.04 -22.73
C GLY A 317 -2.73 -5.63 -22.28
N HIS A 318 -2.62 -5.88 -20.98
CA HIS A 318 -1.40 -6.41 -20.38
C HIS A 318 -1.63 -7.72 -19.66
N SER A 319 -0.59 -8.58 -19.63
CA SER A 319 -0.57 -9.84 -18.88
C SER A 319 0.83 -10.03 -18.27
N GLY A 320 1.07 -9.44 -17.11
CA GLY A 320 2.40 -9.40 -16.47
C GLY A 320 3.43 -8.65 -17.30
N ALA A 321 4.52 -9.35 -17.71
CA ALA A 321 5.56 -8.80 -18.58
C ALA A 321 5.20 -8.83 -20.08
N LEU A 322 4.06 -9.41 -20.42
CA LEU A 322 3.58 -9.54 -21.80
C LEU A 322 2.52 -8.48 -22.11
N VAL A 323 2.41 -8.15 -23.39
CA VAL A 323 1.40 -7.26 -23.95
C VAL A 323 0.53 -8.07 -24.88
N GLY A 324 -0.79 -7.99 -24.70
CA GLY A 324 -1.76 -8.54 -25.61
C GLY A 324 -1.90 -7.64 -26.83
N ILE A 325 -1.76 -8.21 -28.00
CA ILE A 325 -1.92 -7.53 -29.29
C ILE A 325 -3.05 -8.15 -30.09
N ILE A 326 -3.72 -7.33 -30.89
CA ILE A 326 -4.71 -7.72 -31.88
C ILE A 326 -4.17 -7.31 -33.24
N SER A 327 -4.13 -8.25 -34.18
CA SER A 327 -3.80 -8.02 -35.59
C SER A 327 -4.31 -9.17 -36.43
N ASP A 328 -4.85 -8.88 -37.60
CA ASP A 328 -5.31 -9.89 -38.55
C ASP A 328 -4.14 -10.57 -39.31
N GLU A 329 -2.94 -9.97 -39.25
CA GLU A 329 -1.75 -10.42 -39.99
C GLU A 329 -0.82 -11.32 -39.16
N ILE A 330 -1.08 -11.45 -37.84
CA ILE A 330 -0.22 -12.18 -36.91
C ILE A 330 -0.93 -13.46 -36.44
N GLN A 331 -0.16 -14.55 -36.38
CA GLN A 331 -0.64 -15.84 -35.90
C GLN A 331 0.17 -16.34 -34.71
N GLU A 332 -0.45 -17.20 -33.91
CA GLU A 332 0.21 -17.90 -32.82
C GLU A 332 1.43 -18.70 -33.33
N ASN A 333 2.48 -18.81 -32.53
CA ASN A 333 3.75 -19.48 -32.83
C ASN A 333 4.65 -18.78 -33.87
N GLN A 334 4.28 -17.64 -34.41
CA GLN A 334 5.22 -16.80 -35.16
C GLN A 334 6.29 -16.22 -34.24
N SER A 335 7.45 -15.89 -34.79
CA SER A 335 8.57 -15.31 -34.05
C SER A 335 8.54 -13.79 -34.14
N VAL A 336 8.35 -13.12 -33.00
CA VAL A 336 8.45 -11.66 -32.88
C VAL A 336 9.86 -11.24 -32.47
N ILE A 337 10.36 -10.17 -33.03
CA ILE A 337 11.68 -9.62 -32.72
C ILE A 337 11.57 -8.76 -31.45
N VAL A 338 12.35 -9.10 -30.40
CA VAL A 338 12.34 -8.47 -29.10
C VAL A 338 13.49 -7.49 -28.91
N LYS A 339 14.69 -7.84 -29.45
CA LYS A 339 15.88 -6.98 -29.40
C LYS A 339 16.37 -6.67 -30.79
N GLY A 340 16.80 -5.42 -30.98
CA GLY A 340 17.24 -4.90 -32.28
C GLY A 340 16.13 -4.29 -33.13
N ASN A 341 14.85 -4.43 -32.69
CA ASN A 341 13.66 -3.92 -33.37
C ASN A 341 13.66 -2.38 -33.56
N GLU A 342 14.30 -1.61 -32.69
CA GLU A 342 14.39 -0.14 -32.81
C GLU A 342 15.26 0.34 -33.99
N ARG A 343 16.11 -0.54 -34.55
CA ARG A 343 17.13 -0.20 -35.57
C ARG A 343 16.87 -0.79 -36.94
N ILE A 344 15.87 -1.66 -37.03
CA ILE A 344 15.50 -2.33 -38.29
C ILE A 344 14.39 -1.58 -39.00
N ARG A 345 14.28 -1.84 -40.30
CA ARG A 345 13.23 -1.32 -41.17
C ARG A 345 12.43 -2.47 -41.75
N ASP A 346 11.25 -2.17 -42.21
CA ASP A 346 10.40 -3.15 -42.91
C ASP A 346 11.14 -3.74 -44.13
N GLY A 347 11.08 -5.07 -44.29
CA GLY A 347 11.79 -5.83 -45.37
C GLY A 347 13.29 -5.96 -45.17
N GLN A 348 13.86 -5.54 -44.04
CA GLN A 348 15.33 -5.63 -43.81
C GLN A 348 15.74 -7.05 -43.48
N SER A 349 16.86 -7.49 -44.10
CA SER A 349 17.47 -8.79 -43.80
C SER A 349 18.02 -8.81 -42.37
N VAL A 350 17.59 -9.82 -41.59
CA VAL A 350 17.96 -10.04 -40.19
C VAL A 350 18.36 -11.49 -39.97
N ARG A 351 19.17 -11.74 -38.93
CA ARG A 351 19.52 -13.09 -38.48
C ARG A 351 19.27 -13.21 -36.97
N THR A 352 18.80 -14.35 -36.55
CA THR A 352 18.68 -14.70 -35.14
C THR A 352 20.01 -15.15 -34.56
N GLU A 353 20.22 -14.94 -33.27
CA GLU A 353 21.35 -15.51 -32.54
C GLU A 353 21.35 -17.03 -32.54
#